data_3412dbd0f84fcdb9a199563268f11fcd
#
_entry.id   3412dbd0f84fcdb9a199563268f11fcd
#
_cell.length_a   1.000
_cell.length_b   1.000
_cell.length_c   1.000
_cell.angle_alpha   90.00
_cell.angle_beta   90.00
_cell.angle_gamma   90.00
#
_symmetry.space_group_name_H-M   'P 1'
#
loop_
_entity.id
_entity.type
_entity.pdbx_description
1 polymer ?
#
loop_
_entity_poly.entity_id
_entity_poly.type
_entity_poly.pdbx_seq_one_letter_code
_entity_poly.pdbx_strand_id
1 'polypeptide(L)'
;TLIGKAKKPVILAGHGILLSGASKEIVEMAEIANIPIGWTLLGSGAVPASHPLNMGMMGMHGEFAVNNAIQKADLLIACGMRFDDRVTGNIKTYSPDSKKIHIEIDPAEINKNVRVDVGIVGDLRVILQQLIPLLRKKKNKEWLKKITSWQSESLARDIINLQTDTLYGAQVIHDLWQETNGDAIIVSDVGQHQMLEAQYFQHEEPNTLLTSGGLGTMGFSLPAAIGASFSRKDKEIWVIVGDGSIQMTITELATAVQEKVNIRIAIINNGYLGMVRQWQQLFYDARYKETPISSPDYLKIAEAYGLPGFRVIKREEISGAVQEAKKTNGPALVEFVVEQHDMVYPMVPAGANLNEMISRPVHDQFQESEI
;
A
#
# COMPACT_ATOMS: atom_id res chain seq x y z
N THR A 1 -30.90 -7.38 5.07
CA THR A 1 -31.61 -6.34 5.87
C THR A 1 -30.66 -5.26 6.39
N LEU A 2 -29.45 -5.60 6.95
CA LEU A 2 -28.49 -4.62 7.49
C LEU A 2 -28.01 -3.64 6.40
N ILE A 3 -27.55 -4.14 5.26
CA ILE A 3 -27.07 -3.30 4.13
C ILE A 3 -28.16 -2.30 3.69
N GLY A 4 -29.42 -2.75 3.60
CA GLY A 4 -30.53 -1.89 3.20
C GLY A 4 -30.83 -0.74 4.18
N LYS A 5 -30.55 -0.92 5.47
CA LYS A 5 -30.84 0.07 6.53
C LYS A 5 -29.67 1.02 6.80
N ALA A 6 -28.44 0.63 6.50
CA ALA A 6 -27.25 1.41 6.79
C ALA A 6 -27.27 2.77 6.09
N LYS A 7 -26.81 3.81 6.76
CA LYS A 7 -26.67 5.18 6.26
C LYS A 7 -25.22 5.56 5.96
N LYS A 8 -24.27 4.89 6.65
CA LYS A 8 -22.83 5.11 6.54
C LYS A 8 -22.09 3.78 6.37
N PRO A 9 -22.48 2.94 5.39
CA PRO A 9 -21.82 1.67 5.19
C PRO A 9 -20.42 1.84 4.61
N VAL A 10 -19.52 0.89 4.94
CA VAL A 10 -18.17 0.77 4.35
C VAL A 10 -17.90 -0.71 4.07
N ILE A 11 -17.37 -1.00 2.89
CA ILE A 11 -16.80 -2.31 2.55
C ILE A 11 -15.30 -2.28 2.90
N LEU A 12 -14.84 -3.35 3.55
CA LEU A 12 -13.44 -3.58 3.87
C LEU A 12 -12.95 -4.76 3.02
N ALA A 13 -12.13 -4.45 2.02
CA ALA A 13 -11.64 -5.40 1.05
C ALA A 13 -10.30 -6.00 1.48
N GLY A 14 -10.26 -7.28 1.80
CA GLY A 14 -9.05 -8.00 2.15
C GLY A 14 -8.51 -8.87 1.01
N HIS A 15 -7.40 -9.56 1.29
CA HIS A 15 -6.72 -10.47 0.34
C HIS A 15 -7.63 -11.59 -0.17
N GLY A 16 -8.60 -12.02 0.65
CA GLY A 16 -9.55 -13.07 0.27
C GLY A 16 -10.36 -12.75 -1.01
N ILE A 17 -10.53 -11.47 -1.35
CA ILE A 17 -11.17 -11.06 -2.61
C ILE A 17 -10.32 -11.49 -3.81
N LEU A 18 -9.01 -11.26 -3.75
CA LEU A 18 -8.08 -11.67 -4.81
C LEU A 18 -7.97 -13.19 -4.90
N LEU A 19 -7.82 -13.86 -3.76
CA LEU A 19 -7.70 -15.33 -3.69
C LEU A 19 -8.94 -16.06 -4.22
N SER A 20 -10.13 -15.53 -3.99
CA SER A 20 -11.40 -16.09 -4.50
C SER A 20 -11.73 -15.64 -5.93
N GLY A 21 -10.97 -14.70 -6.49
CA GLY A 21 -11.26 -14.10 -7.80
C GLY A 21 -12.55 -13.28 -7.80
N ALA A 22 -12.92 -12.64 -6.67
CA ALA A 22 -14.19 -11.95 -6.46
C ALA A 22 -14.14 -10.43 -6.74
N SER A 23 -13.11 -9.95 -7.45
CA SER A 23 -12.93 -8.51 -7.72
C SER A 23 -14.11 -7.89 -8.49
N LYS A 24 -14.69 -8.62 -9.43
CA LYS A 24 -15.88 -8.13 -10.17
C LYS A 24 -17.11 -8.07 -9.27
N GLU A 25 -17.34 -9.11 -8.50
CA GLU A 25 -18.49 -9.23 -7.61
C GLU A 25 -18.46 -8.17 -6.49
N ILE A 26 -17.28 -7.84 -5.93
CA ILE A 26 -17.19 -6.80 -4.89
C ILE A 26 -17.46 -5.40 -5.45
N VAL A 27 -17.00 -5.11 -6.67
CA VAL A 27 -17.28 -3.86 -7.37
C VAL A 27 -18.78 -3.76 -7.66
N GLU A 28 -19.39 -4.80 -8.22
CA GLU A 28 -20.83 -4.84 -8.53
C GLU A 28 -21.67 -4.63 -7.25
N MET A 29 -21.32 -5.30 -6.15
CA MET A 29 -21.97 -5.10 -4.87
C MET A 29 -21.89 -3.65 -4.39
N ALA A 30 -20.69 -3.05 -4.50
CA ALA A 30 -20.45 -1.67 -4.10
C ALA A 30 -21.25 -0.68 -4.93
N GLU A 31 -21.30 -0.86 -6.25
CA GLU A 31 -22.05 0.00 -7.17
C GLU A 31 -23.58 -0.07 -6.92
N ILE A 32 -24.15 -1.28 -6.81
CA ILE A 32 -25.59 -1.46 -6.56
C ILE A 32 -25.98 -0.80 -5.24
N ALA A 33 -25.24 -1.04 -4.18
CA ALA A 33 -25.54 -0.52 -2.85
C ALA A 33 -24.94 0.88 -2.59
N ASN A 34 -24.16 1.41 -3.53
CA ASN A 34 -23.44 2.69 -3.47
C ASN A 34 -22.62 2.82 -2.18
N ILE A 35 -21.74 1.84 -1.93
CA ILE A 35 -20.97 1.71 -0.69
C ILE A 35 -19.48 1.96 -1.00
N PRO A 36 -18.81 2.88 -0.30
CA PRO A 36 -17.38 3.12 -0.44
C PRO A 36 -16.56 1.92 0.06
N ILE A 37 -15.39 1.71 -0.55
CA ILE A 37 -14.51 0.57 -0.31
C ILE A 37 -13.15 1.07 0.17
N GLY A 38 -12.68 0.56 1.31
CA GLY A 38 -11.29 0.62 1.72
C GLY A 38 -10.67 -0.78 1.65
N TRP A 39 -9.36 -0.88 1.44
CA TRP A 39 -8.68 -2.15 1.30
C TRP A 39 -7.49 -2.29 2.26
N THR A 40 -7.15 -3.53 2.60
CA THR A 40 -5.94 -3.86 3.36
C THR A 40 -4.74 -3.88 2.41
N LEU A 41 -3.51 -3.79 2.93
CA LEU A 41 -2.30 -3.86 2.10
C LEU A 41 -2.36 -5.00 1.06
N LEU A 42 -2.69 -6.21 1.48
CA LEU A 42 -2.82 -7.35 0.56
C LEU A 42 -4.14 -7.37 -0.24
N GLY A 43 -5.04 -6.44 0.02
CA GLY A 43 -6.25 -6.22 -0.77
C GLY A 43 -6.07 -5.19 -1.90
N SER A 44 -4.87 -4.63 -2.06
CA SER A 44 -4.56 -3.71 -3.15
C SER A 44 -4.84 -4.34 -4.52
N GLY A 45 -5.46 -3.57 -5.42
CA GLY A 45 -5.89 -4.07 -6.72
C GLY A 45 -7.17 -4.93 -6.72
N ALA A 46 -7.75 -5.24 -5.54
CA ALA A 46 -9.06 -5.91 -5.50
C ALA A 46 -10.18 -5.08 -6.13
N VAL A 47 -10.03 -3.76 -6.06
CA VAL A 47 -10.88 -2.76 -6.69
C VAL A 47 -9.97 -1.80 -7.46
N PRO A 48 -10.27 -1.47 -8.73
CA PRO A 48 -9.46 -0.53 -9.49
C PRO A 48 -9.23 0.78 -8.72
N ALA A 49 -8.00 1.29 -8.73
CA ALA A 49 -7.67 2.52 -8.00
C ALA A 49 -8.49 3.72 -8.50
N SER A 50 -8.75 3.78 -9.81
CA SER A 50 -9.59 4.83 -10.44
C SER A 50 -11.08 4.72 -10.13
N HIS A 51 -11.55 3.62 -9.50
CA HIS A 51 -12.97 3.43 -9.24
C HIS A 51 -13.51 4.47 -8.23
N PRO A 52 -14.63 5.18 -8.53
CA PRO A 52 -15.10 6.31 -7.71
C PRO A 52 -15.52 5.96 -6.28
N LEU A 53 -15.75 4.70 -5.97
CA LEU A 53 -16.03 4.21 -4.62
C LEU A 53 -14.79 3.68 -3.90
N ASN A 54 -13.63 3.64 -4.56
CA ASN A 54 -12.36 3.28 -3.93
C ASN A 54 -11.86 4.44 -3.06
N MET A 55 -11.61 4.18 -1.80
CA MET A 55 -11.12 5.19 -0.86
C MET A 55 -9.62 5.08 -0.58
N GLY A 56 -8.97 3.96 -0.97
CA GLY A 56 -7.57 3.69 -0.66
C GLY A 56 -7.36 2.67 0.46
N MET A 57 -6.12 2.59 0.94
CA MET A 57 -5.69 1.66 1.98
C MET A 57 -6.23 2.05 3.36
N MET A 58 -6.58 1.05 4.18
CA MET A 58 -6.98 1.21 5.58
C MET A 58 -5.87 0.81 6.56
N GLY A 59 -5.96 1.26 7.79
CA GLY A 59 -5.13 0.79 8.89
C GLY A 59 -4.04 1.77 9.32
N MET A 60 -2.95 1.25 9.90
CA MET A 60 -1.89 2.04 10.55
C MET A 60 -1.31 3.13 9.63
N HIS A 61 -1.04 2.80 8.37
CA HIS A 61 -0.58 3.73 7.33
C HIS A 61 -1.66 3.96 6.26
N GLY A 62 -2.93 3.75 6.65
CA GLY A 62 -4.08 3.93 5.76
C GLY A 62 -4.42 5.40 5.55
N GLU A 63 -5.15 5.64 4.47
CA GLU A 63 -5.61 6.96 4.09
C GLU A 63 -6.49 7.62 5.17
N PHE A 64 -6.32 8.92 5.36
CA PHE A 64 -7.07 9.72 6.33
C PHE A 64 -8.59 9.54 6.17
N ALA A 65 -9.07 9.59 4.93
CA ALA A 65 -10.49 9.44 4.62
C ALA A 65 -11.02 8.05 4.96
N VAL A 66 -10.24 7.00 4.68
CA VAL A 66 -10.63 5.60 4.92
C VAL A 66 -10.75 5.32 6.41
N ASN A 67 -9.73 5.69 7.18
CA ASN A 67 -9.72 5.45 8.62
C ASN A 67 -10.85 6.21 9.34
N ASN A 68 -11.12 7.46 8.93
CA ASN A 68 -12.27 8.22 9.43
C ASN A 68 -13.60 7.58 9.01
N ALA A 69 -13.71 7.09 7.77
CA ALA A 69 -14.93 6.42 7.30
C ALA A 69 -15.21 5.15 8.11
N ILE A 70 -14.21 4.33 8.36
CA ILE A 70 -14.32 3.13 9.21
C ILE A 70 -14.80 3.50 10.60
N GLN A 71 -14.18 4.49 11.23
CA GLN A 71 -14.47 4.88 12.61
C GLN A 71 -15.87 5.52 12.79
N LYS A 72 -16.41 6.13 11.73
CA LYS A 72 -17.73 6.78 11.73
C LYS A 72 -18.82 5.96 11.03
N ALA A 73 -18.52 4.75 10.57
CA ALA A 73 -19.48 3.87 9.91
C ALA A 73 -20.62 3.45 10.86
N ASP A 74 -21.80 3.15 10.29
CA ASP A 74 -22.89 2.45 10.96
C ASP A 74 -22.99 0.97 10.55
N LEU A 75 -22.25 0.60 9.47
CA LEU A 75 -22.11 -0.78 9.01
C LEU A 75 -20.74 -0.98 8.37
N LEU A 76 -20.01 -1.97 8.86
CA LEU A 76 -18.81 -2.51 8.20
C LEU A 76 -19.13 -3.85 7.55
N ILE A 77 -18.66 -4.06 6.32
CA ILE A 77 -18.78 -5.31 5.59
C ILE A 77 -17.35 -5.77 5.26
N ALA A 78 -16.79 -6.62 6.12
CA ALA A 78 -15.45 -7.15 5.98
C ALA A 78 -15.47 -8.37 5.08
N CYS A 79 -14.70 -8.32 4.00
CA CYS A 79 -14.67 -9.32 2.94
C CYS A 79 -13.25 -9.89 2.80
N GLY A 80 -13.04 -11.13 3.29
CA GLY A 80 -11.76 -11.85 3.16
C GLY A 80 -10.60 -11.16 3.88
N MET A 81 -10.80 -10.70 5.12
CA MET A 81 -9.79 -10.08 5.98
C MET A 81 -9.92 -10.54 7.43
N ARG A 82 -8.82 -10.59 8.16
CA ARG A 82 -8.76 -11.17 9.52
C ARG A 82 -8.82 -10.16 10.68
N PHE A 83 -9.03 -8.88 10.44
CA PHE A 83 -9.02 -7.82 11.47
C PHE A 83 -7.75 -7.83 12.32
N ASP A 84 -6.57 -7.84 11.70
CA ASP A 84 -5.30 -7.78 12.42
C ASP A 84 -5.02 -6.39 12.99
N ASP A 85 -4.02 -6.31 13.87
CA ASP A 85 -3.67 -5.08 14.61
C ASP A 85 -3.20 -3.94 13.71
N ARG A 86 -2.62 -4.24 12.53
CA ARG A 86 -2.21 -3.23 11.54
C ARG A 86 -3.40 -2.54 10.88
N VAL A 87 -4.56 -3.17 10.93
CA VAL A 87 -5.79 -2.64 10.30
C VAL A 87 -6.73 -2.02 11.33
N THR A 88 -6.79 -2.57 12.54
CA THR A 88 -7.81 -2.17 13.53
C THR A 88 -7.37 -1.05 14.47
N GLY A 89 -6.07 -0.91 14.74
CA GLY A 89 -5.63 -0.10 15.86
C GLY A 89 -6.23 -0.64 17.17
N ASN A 90 -6.78 0.23 18.01
CA ASN A 90 -7.41 -0.16 19.26
C ASN A 90 -8.73 -0.91 19.03
N ILE A 91 -8.71 -2.23 19.22
CA ILE A 91 -9.88 -3.09 18.99
C ILE A 91 -11.08 -2.79 19.91
N LYS A 92 -10.85 -2.21 21.10
CA LYS A 92 -11.93 -1.88 22.04
C LYS A 92 -12.82 -0.72 21.54
N THR A 93 -12.26 0.12 20.71
CA THR A 93 -12.91 1.33 20.19
C THR A 93 -12.98 1.31 18.65
N TYR A 94 -12.69 0.18 18.02
CA TYR A 94 -12.75 0.01 16.58
C TYR A 94 -14.20 0.10 16.07
N SER A 95 -14.49 1.20 15.38
CA SER A 95 -15.82 1.48 14.80
C SER A 95 -16.97 1.12 15.77
N PRO A 96 -17.06 1.81 16.92
CA PRO A 96 -17.91 1.40 18.04
C PRO A 96 -19.41 1.44 17.71
N ASP A 97 -19.83 2.34 16.83
CA ASP A 97 -21.23 2.53 16.46
C ASP A 97 -21.70 1.64 15.32
N SER A 98 -20.79 0.84 14.70
CA SER A 98 -21.11 0.05 13.53
C SER A 98 -21.61 -1.35 13.88
N LYS A 99 -22.62 -1.82 13.13
CA LYS A 99 -22.86 -3.24 12.93
C LYS A 99 -21.77 -3.82 12.00
N LYS A 100 -21.44 -5.10 12.17
CA LYS A 100 -20.34 -5.73 11.42
C LYS A 100 -20.82 -7.02 10.77
N ILE A 101 -20.60 -7.12 9.45
CA ILE A 101 -20.74 -8.36 8.67
C ILE A 101 -19.32 -8.80 8.34
N HIS A 102 -18.99 -10.07 8.59
CA HIS A 102 -17.70 -10.66 8.26
C HIS A 102 -17.89 -11.87 7.35
N ILE A 103 -17.37 -11.80 6.15
CA ILE A 103 -17.37 -12.88 5.18
C ILE A 103 -15.93 -13.41 5.10
N GLU A 104 -15.72 -14.65 5.53
CA GLU A 104 -14.40 -15.24 5.66
C GLU A 104 -14.45 -16.75 5.37
N ILE A 105 -13.41 -17.28 4.75
CA ILE A 105 -13.31 -18.71 4.45
C ILE A 105 -12.91 -19.54 5.68
N ASP A 106 -12.09 -18.93 6.56
CA ASP A 106 -11.64 -19.58 7.80
C ASP A 106 -12.61 -19.28 8.95
N PRO A 107 -13.36 -20.29 9.45
CA PRO A 107 -14.27 -20.10 10.58
C PRO A 107 -13.57 -19.64 11.87
N ALA A 108 -12.26 -19.91 12.02
CA ALA A 108 -11.48 -19.52 13.19
C ALA A 108 -11.24 -17.99 13.27
N GLU A 109 -11.35 -17.28 12.16
CA GLU A 109 -11.22 -15.83 12.14
C GLU A 109 -12.51 -15.09 12.55
N ILE A 110 -13.68 -15.76 12.50
CA ILE A 110 -14.94 -15.15 12.92
C ILE A 110 -14.96 -14.92 14.43
N ASN A 111 -15.18 -13.66 14.84
CA ASN A 111 -15.18 -13.22 16.25
C ASN A 111 -13.85 -13.38 17.00
N LYS A 112 -12.74 -13.61 16.30
CA LYS A 112 -11.42 -13.77 16.90
C LYS A 112 -10.90 -12.46 17.51
N ASN A 113 -10.73 -11.44 16.69
CA ASN A 113 -10.22 -10.13 17.12
C ASN A 113 -11.34 -9.11 17.33
N VAL A 114 -12.31 -9.06 16.44
CA VAL A 114 -13.43 -8.13 16.46
C VAL A 114 -14.74 -8.93 16.47
N ARG A 115 -15.63 -8.61 17.40
CA ARG A 115 -16.97 -9.21 17.44
C ARG A 115 -17.81 -8.71 16.28
N VAL A 116 -18.50 -9.62 15.60
CA VAL A 116 -19.34 -9.31 14.44
C VAL A 116 -20.81 -9.67 14.72
N ASP A 117 -21.73 -8.92 14.11
CA ASP A 117 -23.17 -9.18 14.22
C ASP A 117 -23.61 -10.33 13.30
N VAL A 118 -22.92 -10.49 12.16
CA VAL A 118 -23.18 -11.55 11.18
C VAL A 118 -21.85 -12.08 10.68
N GLY A 119 -21.57 -13.35 10.96
CA GLY A 119 -20.47 -14.11 10.38
C GLY A 119 -20.99 -15.03 9.26
N ILE A 120 -20.33 -15.01 8.10
CA ILE A 120 -20.65 -15.88 6.97
C ILE A 120 -19.35 -16.61 6.58
N VAL A 121 -19.35 -17.92 6.76
CA VAL A 121 -18.19 -18.76 6.43
C VAL A 121 -18.36 -19.39 5.05
N GLY A 122 -17.38 -19.17 4.17
CA GLY A 122 -17.37 -19.77 2.83
C GLY A 122 -16.55 -18.96 1.82
N ASP A 123 -16.51 -19.46 0.59
CA ASP A 123 -15.86 -18.79 -0.52
C ASP A 123 -16.56 -17.45 -0.83
N LEU A 124 -15.77 -16.41 -0.88
CA LEU A 124 -16.28 -15.04 -0.98
C LEU A 124 -17.01 -14.79 -2.32
N ARG A 125 -16.49 -15.31 -3.43
CA ARG A 125 -17.11 -15.15 -4.73
C ARG A 125 -18.49 -15.79 -4.78
N VAL A 126 -18.61 -17.01 -4.28
CA VAL A 126 -19.88 -17.76 -4.21
C VAL A 126 -20.88 -17.01 -3.33
N ILE A 127 -20.45 -16.49 -2.18
CA ILE A 127 -21.31 -15.73 -1.26
C ILE A 127 -21.79 -14.43 -1.91
N LEU A 128 -20.90 -13.68 -2.56
CA LEU A 128 -21.25 -12.43 -3.22
C LEU A 128 -22.23 -12.66 -4.36
N GLN A 129 -22.05 -13.71 -5.18
CA GLN A 129 -22.99 -14.07 -6.26
C GLN A 129 -24.39 -14.36 -5.73
N GLN A 130 -24.52 -14.92 -4.53
CA GLN A 130 -25.82 -15.15 -3.88
C GLN A 130 -26.39 -13.87 -3.24
N LEU A 131 -25.51 -12.98 -2.74
CA LEU A 131 -25.91 -11.76 -2.04
C LEU A 131 -26.36 -10.65 -3.00
N ILE A 132 -25.66 -10.47 -4.12
CA ILE A 132 -25.87 -9.39 -5.07
C ILE A 132 -27.33 -9.30 -5.56
N PRO A 133 -28.01 -10.41 -5.97
CA PRO A 133 -29.41 -10.35 -6.42
C PRO A 133 -30.39 -9.90 -5.35
N LEU A 134 -30.00 -9.95 -4.08
CA LEU A 134 -30.84 -9.54 -2.95
C LEU A 134 -30.66 -8.05 -2.59
N LEU A 135 -29.70 -7.38 -3.23
CA LEU A 135 -29.40 -5.97 -2.96
C LEU A 135 -30.41 -5.06 -3.67
N ARG A 136 -30.56 -3.86 -3.11
CA ARG A 136 -31.37 -2.80 -3.71
C ARG A 136 -30.49 -1.58 -3.96
N LYS A 137 -30.72 -0.90 -5.08
CA LYS A 137 -30.04 0.37 -5.40
C LYS A 137 -30.23 1.38 -4.27
N LYS A 138 -29.14 1.98 -3.85
CA LYS A 138 -29.10 3.00 -2.81
C LYS A 138 -28.42 4.28 -3.29
N LYS A 139 -28.67 5.36 -2.57
CA LYS A 139 -28.01 6.66 -2.78
C LYS A 139 -27.46 7.14 -1.46
N ASN A 140 -26.21 6.90 -1.16
CA ASN A 140 -25.55 7.32 0.08
C ASN A 140 -24.83 8.70 -0.11
N LYS A 141 -25.50 9.66 -0.78
CA LYS A 141 -24.88 10.91 -1.25
C LYS A 141 -24.20 11.71 -0.13
N GLU A 142 -24.86 11.90 1.00
CA GLU A 142 -24.30 12.69 2.11
C GLU A 142 -23.07 12.00 2.72
N TRP A 143 -23.09 10.67 2.77
CA TRP A 143 -21.96 9.89 3.26
C TRP A 143 -20.76 10.01 2.33
N LEU A 144 -20.95 9.81 1.04
CA LEU A 144 -19.90 9.97 0.04
C LEU A 144 -19.36 11.40 0.00
N LYS A 145 -20.21 12.42 0.07
CA LYS A 145 -19.79 13.83 0.16
C LYS A 145 -18.88 14.08 1.38
N LYS A 146 -19.21 13.47 2.53
CA LYS A 146 -18.36 13.58 3.72
C LYS A 146 -17.01 12.94 3.52
N ILE A 147 -16.95 11.76 2.91
CA ILE A 147 -15.69 11.07 2.57
C ILE A 147 -14.85 11.91 1.62
N THR A 148 -15.45 12.46 0.56
CA THR A 148 -14.74 13.36 -0.37
C THR A 148 -14.15 14.58 0.33
N SER A 149 -14.84 15.13 1.35
CA SER A 149 -14.28 16.25 2.13
C SER A 149 -13.01 15.84 2.90
N TRP A 150 -12.95 14.62 3.42
CA TRP A 150 -11.74 14.10 4.07
C TRP A 150 -10.62 13.79 3.09
N GLN A 151 -10.94 13.30 1.89
CA GLN A 151 -9.95 13.10 0.82
C GLN A 151 -9.32 14.43 0.41
N SER A 152 -10.12 15.48 0.25
CA SER A 152 -9.62 16.82 -0.07
C SER A 152 -8.72 17.41 1.03
N GLU A 153 -9.03 17.13 2.30
CA GLU A 153 -8.19 17.53 3.43
C GLU A 153 -6.83 16.82 3.41
N SER A 154 -6.81 15.53 3.07
CA SER A 154 -5.57 14.75 2.93
C SER A 154 -4.68 15.27 1.80
N LEU A 155 -5.28 15.50 0.62
CA LEU A 155 -4.55 15.99 -0.56
C LEU A 155 -3.88 17.35 -0.34
N ALA A 156 -4.42 18.20 0.51
CA ALA A 156 -3.84 19.49 0.83
C ALA A 156 -2.48 19.41 1.58
N ARG A 157 -2.14 18.23 2.09
CA ARG A 157 -0.89 17.96 2.84
C ARG A 157 0.05 17.01 2.09
N ASP A 158 -0.26 16.69 0.83
CA ASP A 158 0.47 15.68 0.09
C ASP A 158 1.78 16.23 -0.47
N ILE A 159 2.88 15.49 -0.24
CA ILE A 159 4.23 15.82 -0.67
C ILE A 159 4.41 15.74 -2.19
N ILE A 160 3.59 14.96 -2.90
CA ILE A 160 3.77 14.75 -4.34
C ILE A 160 3.61 16.03 -5.17
N ASN A 161 2.81 16.97 -4.69
CA ASN A 161 2.53 18.23 -5.36
C ASN A 161 3.51 19.35 -5.01
N LEU A 162 4.44 19.10 -4.10
CA LEU A 162 5.39 20.09 -3.64
C LEU A 162 6.65 20.10 -4.51
N GLN A 163 7.16 21.29 -4.80
CA GLN A 163 8.52 21.46 -5.31
C GLN A 163 9.48 21.43 -4.14
N THR A 164 10.41 20.49 -4.17
CA THR A 164 11.37 20.24 -3.10
C THR A 164 12.78 20.20 -3.68
N ASP A 165 13.77 20.67 -2.91
CA ASP A 165 15.18 20.60 -3.30
C ASP A 165 15.75 19.19 -3.23
N THR A 166 15.13 18.33 -2.39
CA THR A 166 15.49 16.92 -2.22
C THR A 166 14.41 16.02 -2.81
N LEU A 167 14.80 14.82 -3.23
CA LEU A 167 13.89 13.83 -3.76
C LEU A 167 13.21 13.06 -2.61
N TYR A 168 11.90 12.90 -2.66
CA TYR A 168 11.14 12.12 -1.66
C TYR A 168 10.72 10.76 -2.21
N GLY A 169 10.71 9.74 -1.35
CA GLY A 169 10.31 8.39 -1.74
C GLY A 169 8.89 8.33 -2.33
N ALA A 170 7.95 9.12 -1.79
CA ALA A 170 6.59 9.24 -2.33
C ALA A 170 6.56 9.76 -3.78
N GLN A 171 7.41 10.76 -4.09
CA GLN A 171 7.53 11.30 -5.45
C GLN A 171 8.09 10.24 -6.41
N VAL A 172 9.08 9.46 -5.98
CA VAL A 172 9.64 8.36 -6.80
C VAL A 172 8.55 7.35 -7.16
N ILE A 173 7.77 6.90 -6.17
CA ILE A 173 6.72 5.89 -6.39
C ILE A 173 5.62 6.44 -7.29
N HIS A 174 5.16 7.67 -7.04
CA HIS A 174 4.14 8.32 -7.86
C HIS A 174 4.60 8.49 -9.32
N ASP A 175 5.83 9.00 -9.52
CA ASP A 175 6.33 9.24 -10.86
C ASP A 175 6.62 7.90 -11.59
N LEU A 176 7.05 6.85 -10.86
CA LEU A 176 7.15 5.50 -11.41
C LEU A 176 5.78 4.95 -11.85
N TRP A 177 4.73 5.17 -11.06
CA TRP A 177 3.36 4.84 -11.48
C TRP A 177 2.98 5.55 -12.78
N GLN A 178 3.28 6.83 -12.93
CA GLN A 178 3.02 7.58 -14.15
C GLN A 178 3.82 7.02 -15.34
N GLU A 179 5.11 6.76 -15.17
CA GLU A 179 6.01 6.25 -16.23
C GLU A 179 5.65 4.83 -16.68
N THR A 180 4.99 4.05 -15.84
CA THR A 180 4.47 2.72 -16.17
C THR A 180 3.01 2.73 -16.61
N ASN A 181 2.35 3.90 -16.62
CA ASN A 181 0.90 4.05 -16.83
C ASN A 181 0.07 3.16 -15.88
N GLY A 182 0.60 2.81 -14.71
CA GLY A 182 -0.02 1.87 -13.77
C GLY A 182 -0.11 0.43 -14.27
N ASP A 183 0.49 0.11 -15.42
CA ASP A 183 0.39 -1.22 -16.05
C ASP A 183 1.64 -2.09 -15.78
N ALA A 184 2.14 -2.06 -14.56
CA ALA A 184 3.25 -2.88 -14.13
C ALA A 184 2.86 -3.82 -12.99
N ILE A 185 3.56 -4.95 -12.88
CA ILE A 185 3.56 -5.74 -11.68
C ILE A 185 4.61 -5.17 -10.74
N ILE A 186 4.19 -4.78 -9.56
CA ILE A 186 5.07 -4.28 -8.51
C ILE A 186 5.37 -5.40 -7.53
N VAL A 187 6.65 -5.62 -7.29
CA VAL A 187 7.12 -6.54 -6.25
C VAL A 187 7.78 -5.71 -5.16
N SER A 188 7.03 -5.41 -4.13
CA SER A 188 7.46 -4.52 -3.05
C SER A 188 8.12 -5.29 -1.92
N ASP A 189 9.28 -4.82 -1.49
CA ASP A 189 9.95 -5.28 -0.27
C ASP A 189 9.33 -4.64 0.97
N VAL A 190 9.91 -4.85 2.14
CA VAL A 190 9.34 -4.48 3.42
C VAL A 190 10.07 -3.29 4.04
N GLY A 191 9.33 -2.23 4.37
CA GLY A 191 9.85 -1.00 4.95
C GLY A 191 8.97 0.22 4.64
N GLN A 192 9.52 1.43 4.76
CA GLN A 192 8.81 2.66 4.36
C GLN A 192 8.40 2.62 2.90
N HIS A 193 9.27 2.14 2.00
CA HIS A 193 9.00 2.00 0.57
C HIS A 193 7.79 1.13 0.26
N GLN A 194 7.50 0.10 1.08
CA GLN A 194 6.30 -0.72 0.96
C GLN A 194 5.02 0.08 1.24
N MET A 195 5.05 0.92 2.27
CA MET A 195 3.89 1.75 2.60
C MET A 195 3.71 2.87 1.60
N LEU A 196 4.81 3.48 1.14
CA LEU A 196 4.77 4.49 0.07
C LEU A 196 4.25 3.90 -1.24
N GLU A 197 4.66 2.67 -1.56
CA GLU A 197 4.13 1.95 -2.72
C GLU A 197 2.61 1.80 -2.60
N ALA A 198 2.12 1.28 -1.48
CA ALA A 198 0.69 1.08 -1.26
C ALA A 198 -0.13 2.39 -1.27
N GLN A 199 0.48 3.53 -0.93
CA GLN A 199 -0.20 4.84 -0.96
C GLN A 199 -0.15 5.52 -2.33
N TYR A 200 0.95 5.40 -3.08
CA TYR A 200 1.22 6.22 -4.25
C TYR A 200 1.27 5.47 -5.58
N PHE A 201 1.36 4.14 -5.57
CA PHE A 201 1.20 3.34 -6.79
C PHE A 201 -0.26 2.88 -6.92
N GLN A 202 -0.93 3.31 -7.99
CA GLN A 202 -2.35 3.02 -8.19
C GLN A 202 -2.51 1.72 -9.00
N HIS A 203 -3.00 0.67 -8.35
CA HIS A 203 -3.26 -0.63 -8.98
C HIS A 203 -4.65 -0.68 -9.61
N GLU A 204 -4.72 -0.82 -10.93
CA GLU A 204 -5.99 -0.94 -11.67
C GLU A 204 -6.45 -2.38 -11.85
N GLU A 205 -5.52 -3.33 -11.79
CA GLU A 205 -5.80 -4.74 -12.00
C GLU A 205 -5.51 -5.58 -10.73
N PRO A 206 -6.24 -6.67 -10.52
CA PRO A 206 -5.95 -7.61 -9.44
C PRO A 206 -4.63 -8.35 -9.67
N ASN A 207 -3.95 -8.69 -8.57
CA ASN A 207 -2.69 -9.44 -8.55
C ASN A 207 -1.52 -8.72 -9.25
N THR A 208 -1.50 -7.39 -9.22
CA THR A 208 -0.38 -6.56 -9.71
C THR A 208 0.55 -6.10 -8.59
N LEU A 209 0.22 -6.34 -7.33
CA LEU A 209 1.11 -6.18 -6.18
C LEU A 209 1.48 -7.54 -5.59
N LEU A 210 2.80 -7.79 -5.47
CA LEU A 210 3.36 -8.91 -4.70
C LEU A 210 4.20 -8.36 -3.56
N THR A 211 3.87 -8.72 -2.32
CA THR A 211 4.62 -8.27 -1.14
C THR A 211 4.45 -9.21 0.03
N SER A 212 5.41 -9.20 0.95
CA SER A 212 5.32 -9.93 2.22
C SER A 212 4.48 -9.15 3.24
N GLY A 213 3.16 -9.05 3.00
CA GLY A 213 2.23 -8.27 3.83
C GLY A 213 1.77 -8.98 5.11
N GLY A 214 2.08 -10.26 5.29
CA GLY A 214 1.75 -11.04 6.48
C GLY A 214 2.89 -11.04 7.50
N LEU A 215 4.04 -11.60 7.14
CA LEU A 215 5.21 -11.74 8.01
C LEU A 215 6.17 -10.54 7.92
N GLY A 216 6.09 -9.74 6.87
CA GLY A 216 6.94 -8.56 6.70
C GLY A 216 8.42 -8.92 6.51
N THR A 217 8.71 -9.85 5.61
CA THR A 217 10.06 -10.39 5.40
C THR A 217 10.87 -9.47 4.49
N MET A 218 11.89 -8.80 5.02
CA MET A 218 12.87 -8.05 4.24
C MET A 218 13.67 -9.00 3.32
N GLY A 219 13.95 -8.56 2.09
CA GLY A 219 14.62 -9.39 1.07
C GLY A 219 13.66 -10.24 0.24
N PHE A 220 12.34 -10.09 0.42
CA PHE A 220 11.32 -10.81 -0.34
C PHE A 220 11.31 -10.45 -1.83
N SER A 221 11.50 -9.17 -2.16
CA SER A 221 11.10 -8.63 -3.46
C SER A 221 11.93 -9.15 -4.63
N LEU A 222 13.26 -9.15 -4.53
CA LEU A 222 14.13 -9.55 -5.66
C LEU A 222 13.90 -11.00 -6.10
N PRO A 223 13.97 -12.01 -5.21
CA PRO A 223 13.70 -13.40 -5.62
C PRO A 223 12.26 -13.60 -6.09
N ALA A 224 11.27 -12.92 -5.50
CA ALA A 224 9.87 -13.00 -5.94
C ALA A 224 9.68 -12.39 -7.34
N ALA A 225 10.36 -11.29 -7.66
CA ALA A 225 10.31 -10.68 -8.99
C ALA A 225 10.93 -11.57 -10.06
N ILE A 226 12.05 -12.25 -9.74
CA ILE A 226 12.63 -13.25 -10.62
C ILE A 226 11.58 -14.34 -10.93
N GLY A 227 10.90 -14.87 -9.90
CA GLY A 227 9.83 -15.84 -10.09
C GLY A 227 8.66 -15.32 -10.93
N ALA A 228 8.20 -14.09 -10.66
CA ALA A 228 7.14 -13.45 -11.40
C ALA A 228 7.47 -13.27 -12.90
N SER A 229 8.72 -12.98 -13.22
CA SER A 229 9.17 -12.78 -14.61
C SER A 229 9.06 -14.02 -15.49
N PHE A 230 9.11 -15.21 -14.92
CA PHE A 230 8.91 -16.45 -15.64
C PHE A 230 7.44 -16.71 -15.99
N SER A 231 6.52 -16.23 -15.15
CA SER A 231 5.08 -16.45 -15.31
C SER A 231 4.36 -15.33 -16.08
N ARG A 232 4.84 -14.10 -15.98
CA ARG A 232 4.22 -12.89 -16.55
C ARG A 232 5.18 -12.17 -17.52
N LYS A 233 5.45 -12.82 -18.65
CA LYS A 233 6.29 -12.27 -19.74
C LYS A 233 5.61 -11.14 -20.51
N ASP A 234 4.33 -10.97 -20.33
CA ASP A 234 3.47 -9.94 -20.93
C ASP A 234 3.46 -8.61 -20.20
N LYS A 235 3.96 -8.59 -18.95
CA LYS A 235 3.93 -7.39 -18.10
C LYS A 235 5.34 -6.91 -17.75
N GLU A 236 5.46 -5.62 -17.59
CA GLU A 236 6.63 -4.99 -16.98
C GLU A 236 6.67 -5.30 -15.48
N ILE A 237 7.85 -5.63 -14.94
CA ILE A 237 7.99 -5.97 -13.52
C ILE A 237 8.99 -5.03 -12.87
N TRP A 238 8.54 -4.34 -11.82
CA TRP A 238 9.34 -3.46 -11.00
C TRP A 238 9.48 -3.98 -9.58
N VAL A 239 10.71 -4.07 -9.12
CA VAL A 239 11.06 -4.32 -7.71
C VAL A 239 11.15 -2.97 -7.02
N ILE A 240 10.37 -2.75 -5.97
CA ILE A 240 10.52 -1.58 -5.09
C ILE A 240 11.12 -2.06 -3.79
N VAL A 241 12.35 -1.62 -3.50
CA VAL A 241 13.15 -2.14 -2.40
C VAL A 241 13.93 -1.03 -1.70
N GLY A 242 14.07 -1.10 -0.37
CA GLY A 242 14.94 -0.21 0.38
C GLY A 242 16.39 -0.65 0.33
N ASP A 243 17.30 0.29 0.58
CA ASP A 243 18.75 0.05 0.63
C ASP A 243 19.16 -1.02 1.66
N GLY A 244 18.45 -1.10 2.81
CA GLY A 244 18.66 -2.18 3.77
C GLY A 244 18.10 -3.53 3.31
N SER A 245 16.93 -3.54 2.67
CA SER A 245 16.26 -4.77 2.26
C SER A 245 16.96 -5.48 1.12
N ILE A 246 17.45 -4.72 0.11
CA ILE A 246 18.15 -5.31 -1.03
C ILE A 246 19.41 -6.07 -0.61
N GLN A 247 20.10 -5.61 0.43
CA GLN A 247 21.31 -6.25 0.92
C GLN A 247 21.07 -7.68 1.45
N MET A 248 19.85 -8.00 1.85
CA MET A 248 19.50 -9.32 2.39
C MET A 248 19.50 -10.43 1.32
N THR A 249 19.23 -10.08 0.06
CA THR A 249 19.13 -11.02 -1.05
C THR A 249 19.84 -10.51 -2.32
N ILE A 250 20.77 -9.59 -2.17
CA ILE A 250 21.49 -8.96 -3.30
C ILE A 250 22.25 -10.00 -4.16
N THR A 251 22.59 -11.14 -3.60
CA THR A 251 23.21 -12.27 -4.30
C THR A 251 22.34 -12.82 -5.43
N GLU A 252 21.02 -12.63 -5.36
CA GLU A 252 20.08 -13.05 -6.40
C GLU A 252 20.20 -12.23 -7.70
N LEU A 253 20.97 -11.13 -7.68
CA LEU A 253 21.36 -10.46 -8.92
C LEU A 253 22.10 -11.39 -9.87
N ALA A 254 22.89 -12.34 -9.34
CA ALA A 254 23.56 -13.36 -10.16
C ALA A 254 22.53 -14.21 -10.93
N THR A 255 21.48 -14.67 -10.26
CA THR A 255 20.39 -15.42 -10.88
C THR A 255 19.65 -14.56 -11.91
N ALA A 256 19.35 -13.31 -11.57
CA ALA A 256 18.65 -12.39 -12.47
C ALA A 256 19.43 -12.16 -13.78
N VAL A 257 20.73 -11.98 -13.69
CA VAL A 257 21.61 -11.77 -14.87
C VAL A 257 21.79 -13.06 -15.66
N GLN A 258 22.05 -14.19 -14.98
CA GLN A 258 22.21 -15.49 -15.64
C GLN A 258 20.99 -15.88 -16.47
N GLU A 259 19.80 -15.71 -15.88
CA GLU A 259 18.53 -16.06 -16.52
C GLU A 259 17.99 -14.94 -17.42
N LYS A 260 18.68 -13.81 -17.49
CA LYS A 260 18.32 -12.63 -18.31
C LYS A 260 16.87 -12.18 -18.07
N VAL A 261 16.44 -12.21 -16.81
CA VAL A 261 15.07 -11.85 -16.45
C VAL A 261 14.81 -10.36 -16.69
N ASN A 262 13.66 -10.06 -17.27
CA ASN A 262 13.28 -8.68 -17.63
C ASN A 262 12.61 -7.97 -16.42
N ILE A 263 13.42 -7.63 -15.41
CA ILE A 263 12.97 -6.92 -14.21
C ILE A 263 13.71 -5.60 -14.05
N ARG A 264 13.07 -4.63 -13.42
CA ARG A 264 13.63 -3.33 -13.05
C ARG A 264 13.68 -3.22 -11.54
N ILE A 265 14.82 -2.83 -10.99
CA ILE A 265 15.06 -2.77 -9.54
C ILE A 265 15.18 -1.31 -9.15
N ALA A 266 14.14 -0.79 -8.49
CA ALA A 266 14.09 0.57 -7.92
C ALA A 266 14.52 0.52 -6.45
N ILE A 267 15.75 0.93 -6.15
CA ILE A 267 16.25 1.03 -4.78
C ILE A 267 15.91 2.40 -4.23
N ILE A 268 15.09 2.44 -3.19
CA ILE A 268 14.76 3.66 -2.43
C ILE A 268 15.79 3.78 -1.30
N ASN A 269 16.84 4.56 -1.56
CA ASN A 269 17.99 4.70 -0.66
C ASN A 269 17.85 5.95 0.21
N ASN A 270 17.50 5.78 1.47
CA ASN A 270 17.47 6.83 2.49
C ASN A 270 18.60 6.71 3.53
N GLY A 271 19.49 5.73 3.42
CA GLY A 271 20.58 5.50 4.36
C GLY A 271 20.16 4.98 5.74
N TYR A 272 18.93 4.47 5.86
CA TYR A 272 18.38 4.02 7.13
C TYR A 272 17.54 2.75 7.01
N LEU A 273 17.43 2.01 8.10
CA LEU A 273 16.28 1.14 8.36
C LEU A 273 15.06 2.03 8.66
N GLY A 274 14.49 2.63 7.62
CA GLY A 274 13.64 3.81 7.69
C GLY A 274 12.40 3.63 8.57
N MET A 275 11.72 2.46 8.52
CA MET A 275 10.56 2.20 9.37
C MET A 275 10.95 2.13 10.85
N VAL A 276 12.08 1.50 11.20
CA VAL A 276 12.58 1.44 12.58
C VAL A 276 12.98 2.84 13.07
N ARG A 277 13.67 3.62 12.22
CA ARG A 277 13.99 5.01 12.51
C ARG A 277 12.73 5.84 12.78
N GLN A 278 11.69 5.71 11.95
CA GLN A 278 10.42 6.41 12.14
C GLN A 278 9.80 6.12 13.51
N TRP A 279 9.82 4.87 13.97
CA TRP A 279 9.37 4.51 15.31
C TRP A 279 10.22 5.13 16.41
N GLN A 280 11.54 5.16 16.25
CA GLN A 280 12.45 5.81 17.19
C GLN A 280 12.18 7.33 17.25
N GLN A 281 11.92 7.95 16.10
CA GLN A 281 11.56 9.37 16.02
C GLN A 281 10.26 9.67 16.79
N LEU A 282 9.22 8.90 16.54
CA LEU A 282 7.88 9.21 17.03
C LEU A 282 7.63 8.77 18.47
N PHE A 283 8.27 7.69 18.93
CA PHE A 283 7.91 7.03 20.18
C PHE A 283 9.08 6.84 21.17
N TYR A 284 10.31 7.18 20.77
CA TYR A 284 11.50 6.98 21.58
C TYR A 284 12.39 8.23 21.64
N ASP A 285 11.81 9.41 21.64
CA ASP A 285 12.47 10.73 21.79
C ASP A 285 13.64 10.92 20.80
N ALA A 286 13.46 10.47 19.55
CA ALA A 286 14.48 10.50 18.48
C ALA A 286 15.83 9.86 18.88
N ARG A 287 15.81 8.90 19.79
CA ARG A 287 17.01 8.15 20.19
C ARG A 287 17.34 7.08 19.15
N TYR A 288 17.98 7.49 18.06
CA TYR A 288 18.36 6.60 16.97
C TYR A 288 19.47 5.65 17.40
N LYS A 289 19.19 4.36 17.33
CA LYS A 289 20.16 3.30 17.66
C LYS A 289 20.08 2.19 16.61
N GLU A 290 21.23 1.90 15.98
CA GLU A 290 21.40 0.83 14.99
C GLU A 290 20.43 0.94 13.78
N THR A 291 19.97 2.15 13.44
CA THR A 291 19.09 2.40 12.32
C THR A 291 19.76 3.07 11.11
N PRO A 292 20.80 3.93 11.29
CA PRO A 292 21.64 4.37 10.18
C PRO A 292 22.37 3.16 9.57
N ILE A 293 22.38 3.04 8.25
CA ILE A 293 23.10 1.97 7.57
C ILE A 293 24.05 2.56 6.53
N SER A 294 25.20 1.88 6.34
CA SER A 294 26.12 2.19 5.25
C SER A 294 25.64 1.47 3.99
N SER A 295 25.08 2.22 3.07
CA SER A 295 24.75 1.66 1.75
C SER A 295 26.00 1.51 0.91
N PRO A 296 26.22 0.37 0.23
CA PRO A 296 27.29 0.22 -0.74
C PRO A 296 27.03 1.10 -1.97
N ASP A 297 28.03 1.29 -2.81
CA ASP A 297 27.82 1.90 -4.13
C ASP A 297 27.07 0.92 -5.05
N TYR A 298 25.75 1.09 -5.18
CA TYR A 298 24.89 0.19 -5.95
C TYR A 298 25.20 0.19 -7.44
N LEU A 299 25.78 1.29 -8.00
CA LEU A 299 26.18 1.32 -9.39
C LEU A 299 27.40 0.41 -9.63
N LYS A 300 28.36 0.41 -8.70
CA LYS A 300 29.51 -0.53 -8.77
C LYS A 300 29.08 -1.98 -8.57
N ILE A 301 28.07 -2.22 -7.74
CA ILE A 301 27.47 -3.55 -7.60
C ILE A 301 26.80 -3.97 -8.90
N ALA A 302 26.02 -3.09 -9.53
CA ALA A 302 25.39 -3.37 -10.82
C ALA A 302 26.46 -3.72 -11.88
N GLU A 303 27.53 -2.92 -11.96
CA GLU A 303 28.66 -3.18 -12.86
C GLU A 303 29.32 -4.55 -12.57
N ALA A 304 29.57 -4.88 -11.30
CA ALA A 304 30.19 -6.13 -10.90
C ALA A 304 29.33 -7.36 -11.28
N TYR A 305 28.02 -7.25 -11.25
CA TYR A 305 27.08 -8.29 -11.71
C TYR A 305 26.80 -8.23 -13.22
N GLY A 306 27.25 -7.19 -13.93
CA GLY A 306 27.09 -7.05 -15.38
C GLY A 306 25.70 -6.58 -15.81
N LEU A 307 24.99 -5.80 -14.98
CA LEU A 307 23.73 -5.13 -15.33
C LEU A 307 23.89 -3.61 -15.33
N PRO A 308 23.14 -2.87 -16.15
CA PRO A 308 23.18 -1.42 -16.13
C PRO A 308 22.59 -0.86 -14.83
N GLY A 309 23.26 0.17 -14.31
CA GLY A 309 22.85 0.90 -13.11
C GLY A 309 22.71 2.39 -13.38
N PHE A 310 21.66 3.01 -12.82
CA PHE A 310 21.38 4.42 -12.91
C PHE A 310 21.22 5.00 -11.50
N ARG A 311 21.66 6.25 -11.28
CA ARG A 311 21.46 6.97 -10.01
C ARG A 311 20.65 8.22 -10.27
N VAL A 312 19.64 8.45 -9.46
CA VAL A 312 18.73 9.58 -9.49
C VAL A 312 18.79 10.28 -8.13
N ILE A 313 19.05 11.59 -8.14
CA ILE A 313 19.12 12.43 -6.93
C ILE A 313 18.12 13.58 -6.96
N LYS A 314 17.51 13.85 -8.12
CA LYS A 314 16.51 14.88 -8.32
C LYS A 314 15.30 14.34 -9.04
N ARG A 315 14.13 14.92 -8.76
CA ARG A 315 12.86 14.47 -9.31
C ARG A 315 12.82 14.51 -10.84
N GLU A 316 13.37 15.55 -11.45
CA GLU A 316 13.39 15.74 -12.90
C GLU A 316 14.20 14.66 -13.66
N GLU A 317 15.05 13.91 -12.97
CA GLU A 317 15.85 12.81 -13.54
C GLU A 317 15.09 11.48 -13.60
N ILE A 318 13.98 11.34 -12.84
CA ILE A 318 13.24 10.07 -12.69
C ILE A 318 12.82 9.53 -14.05
N SER A 319 12.11 10.34 -14.85
CA SER A 319 11.56 9.89 -16.13
C SER A 319 12.68 9.38 -17.06
N GLY A 320 13.77 10.12 -17.17
CA GLY A 320 14.93 9.72 -18.01
C GLY A 320 15.50 8.37 -17.57
N ALA A 321 15.77 8.19 -16.27
CA ALA A 321 16.35 6.96 -15.74
C ALA A 321 15.40 5.76 -15.88
N VAL A 322 14.10 5.95 -15.63
CA VAL A 322 13.09 4.91 -15.81
C VAL A 322 13.00 4.48 -17.27
N GLN A 323 12.98 5.43 -18.22
CA GLN A 323 12.91 5.11 -19.64
C GLN A 323 14.18 4.39 -20.14
N GLU A 324 15.38 4.75 -19.67
CA GLU A 324 16.60 4.02 -19.99
C GLU A 324 16.61 2.61 -19.39
N ALA A 325 16.16 2.44 -18.14
CA ALA A 325 16.01 1.13 -17.54
C ALA A 325 15.02 0.25 -18.33
N LYS A 326 13.92 0.81 -18.81
CA LYS A 326 12.90 0.08 -19.62
C LYS A 326 13.45 -0.42 -20.96
N LYS A 327 14.40 0.28 -21.58
CA LYS A 327 15.03 -0.11 -22.85
C LYS A 327 16.01 -1.29 -22.69
N THR A 328 16.42 -1.61 -21.47
CA THR A 328 17.39 -2.66 -21.21
C THR A 328 16.80 -4.05 -21.52
N ASN A 329 17.57 -4.87 -22.21
CA ASN A 329 17.25 -6.29 -22.40
C ASN A 329 17.86 -7.11 -21.27
N GLY A 330 17.08 -7.47 -20.27
CA GLY A 330 17.51 -8.10 -19.02
C GLY A 330 17.28 -7.21 -17.80
N PRO A 331 17.87 -7.55 -16.65
CA PRO A 331 17.66 -6.77 -15.42
C PRO A 331 18.37 -5.40 -15.50
N ALA A 332 17.78 -4.38 -14.87
CA ALA A 332 18.39 -3.06 -14.70
C ALA A 332 18.14 -2.54 -13.28
N LEU A 333 19.08 -1.75 -12.76
CA LEU A 333 19.01 -1.18 -11.42
C LEU A 333 18.91 0.35 -11.50
N VAL A 334 17.97 0.94 -10.77
CA VAL A 334 17.86 2.39 -10.58
C VAL A 334 17.90 2.68 -9.09
N GLU A 335 18.93 3.39 -8.65
CA GLU A 335 19.05 3.89 -7.28
C GLU A 335 18.48 5.29 -7.20
N PHE A 336 17.47 5.47 -6.35
CA PHE A 336 16.88 6.75 -6.01
C PHE A 336 17.38 7.16 -4.62
N VAL A 337 18.24 8.18 -4.56
CA VAL A 337 18.71 8.75 -3.29
C VAL A 337 17.69 9.75 -2.80
N VAL A 338 17.01 9.39 -1.72
CA VAL A 338 15.84 10.14 -1.25
C VAL A 338 16.10 10.79 0.12
N GLU A 339 15.20 11.71 0.50
CA GLU A 339 15.23 12.38 1.79
C GLU A 339 15.31 11.38 2.95
N GLN A 340 16.34 11.53 3.77
CA GLN A 340 16.67 10.59 4.84
C GLN A 340 15.67 10.62 6.00
N HIS A 341 15.11 11.79 6.26
CA HIS A 341 14.32 12.06 7.46
C HIS A 341 12.81 11.98 7.21
N ASP A 342 12.38 11.75 5.98
CA ASP A 342 10.96 11.59 5.68
C ASP A 342 10.37 10.37 6.40
N MET A 343 9.08 10.49 6.69
CA MET A 343 8.29 9.46 7.35
C MET A 343 7.05 9.14 6.53
N VAL A 344 6.54 7.93 6.70
CA VAL A 344 5.26 7.54 6.11
C VAL A 344 4.12 8.16 6.90
N TYR A 345 3.33 8.97 6.23
CA TYR A 345 2.14 9.63 6.76
C TYR A 345 0.91 9.30 5.92
N PRO A 346 -0.29 9.26 6.56
CA PRO A 346 -0.51 9.33 7.99
C PRO A 346 -0.04 8.06 8.72
N MET A 347 0.06 8.13 10.05
CA MET A 347 0.37 6.99 10.89
C MET A 347 -0.54 6.95 12.11
N VAL A 348 -1.20 5.82 12.36
CA VAL A 348 -1.94 5.56 13.59
C VAL A 348 -0.97 4.98 14.62
N PRO A 349 -0.74 5.65 15.77
CA PRO A 349 0.10 5.09 16.83
C PRO A 349 -0.43 3.75 17.34
N ALA A 350 0.48 2.87 17.78
CA ALA A 350 0.07 1.58 18.35
C ALA A 350 -0.88 1.79 19.54
N GLY A 351 -2.05 1.13 19.50
CA GLY A 351 -3.08 1.24 20.52
C GLY A 351 -3.97 2.48 20.44
N ALA A 352 -3.74 3.38 19.49
CA ALA A 352 -4.62 4.53 19.22
C ALA A 352 -5.85 4.13 18.38
N ASN A 353 -6.85 5.00 18.35
CA ASN A 353 -8.00 4.85 17.46
C ASN A 353 -7.59 5.19 16.01
N LEU A 354 -8.26 4.60 15.03
CA LEU A 354 -7.94 4.84 13.62
C LEU A 354 -8.00 6.32 13.20
N ASN A 355 -8.82 7.12 13.85
CA ASN A 355 -8.94 8.55 13.58
C ASN A 355 -7.98 9.44 14.40
N GLU A 356 -7.13 8.85 15.23
CA GLU A 356 -6.07 9.54 15.99
C GLU A 356 -4.74 9.43 15.26
N MET A 357 -4.75 9.77 13.97
CA MET A 357 -3.59 9.68 13.09
C MET A 357 -2.63 10.87 13.29
N ILE A 358 -1.34 10.56 13.27
CA ILE A 358 -0.29 11.55 13.06
C ILE A 358 -0.28 11.86 11.56
N SER A 359 -0.61 13.08 11.20
CA SER A 359 -0.61 13.56 9.82
C SER A 359 0.73 14.22 9.47
N ARG A 360 1.05 14.28 8.16
CA ARG A 360 2.21 15.06 7.71
C ARG A 360 2.07 16.51 8.18
N PRO A 361 3.11 17.10 8.78
CA PRO A 361 3.12 18.52 9.11
C PRO A 361 2.88 19.39 7.88
N VAL A 362 2.30 20.59 8.06
CA VAL A 362 2.13 21.54 6.96
C VAL A 362 3.51 22.13 6.61
N HIS A 363 3.79 22.31 5.34
CA HIS A 363 5.14 22.62 4.80
C HIS A 363 5.86 23.79 5.47
N ASP A 364 5.13 24.81 5.92
CA ASP A 364 5.71 25.98 6.60
C ASP A 364 6.33 25.69 7.98
N GLN A 365 6.08 24.49 8.54
CA GLN A 365 6.60 24.07 9.86
C GLN A 365 7.87 23.21 9.76
N PHE A 366 8.31 22.82 8.56
CA PHE A 366 9.54 22.02 8.40
C PHE A 366 10.82 22.84 8.60
N GLN A 367 10.79 24.16 8.40
CA GLN A 367 11.98 25.02 8.54
C GLN A 367 12.33 25.36 9.99
N GLU A 368 11.46 25.14 10.97
CA GLU A 368 11.69 25.49 12.37
C GLU A 368 12.12 24.32 13.28
N SER A 369 12.11 23.07 12.79
CA SER A 369 12.42 21.88 13.64
C SER A 369 13.81 21.28 13.44
N GLU A 370 14.70 21.93 12.67
CA GLU A 370 16.07 21.46 12.40
C GLU A 370 17.14 22.29 13.15
N ILE A 371 16.82 22.86 14.32
CA ILE A 371 17.83 23.50 15.20
C ILE A 371 17.98 22.73 16.49
#